data_7aff0c71050672e447ffad280711874f
#
_entry.id   7aff0c71050672e447ffad280711874f
#
_cell.length_a   1.000
_cell.length_b   1.000
_cell.length_c   1.000
_cell.angle_alpha   90.00
_cell.angle_beta   90.00
_cell.angle_gamma   90.00
#
_symmetry.space_group_name_H-M   'P 1'
#
loop_
_entity.id
_entity.type
_entity.pdbx_description
1 polymer ?
#
loop_
_entity_poly.entity_id
_entity_poly.type
_entity_poly.pdbx_seq_one_letter_code
_entity_poly.pdbx_strand_id
1 'polypeptide(L)'
;MKIERYFILLILVIPVLILRDFTPNNELKYLSIVDEALRDGHFFTFFHQGELYADKPPLYFWLLMLSKWIWGEYNMFGLSLFSIIPALISIYIMNKWVEEETTTSLRWNGSLMLFTSAFFIGSGLVLRMDMLMCMFILLALYTFYKRYSGKGHPRDRFLLPFYIFMAIF
;
A
#
# COMPACT_ATOMS: atom_id res chain seq x y z
N MET A 1 17.59 -10.49 3.49
CA MET A 1 16.66 -11.30 4.32
C MET A 1 15.91 -12.27 3.40
N LYS A 2 15.67 -13.54 3.84
CA LYS A 2 14.99 -14.52 2.99
C LYS A 2 13.51 -14.16 2.80
N ILE A 3 12.96 -14.38 1.63
CA ILE A 3 11.57 -14.06 1.25
C ILE A 3 10.54 -14.75 2.16
N GLU A 4 10.88 -15.93 2.67
CA GLU A 4 10.05 -16.73 3.59
C GLU A 4 9.57 -15.94 4.81
N ARG A 5 10.38 -14.99 5.32
CA ARG A 5 10.04 -14.18 6.49
C ARG A 5 8.91 -13.19 6.23
N TYR A 6 8.80 -12.68 5.00
CA TYR A 6 7.68 -11.82 4.62
C TYR A 6 6.38 -12.61 4.50
N PHE A 7 6.46 -13.86 4.04
CA PHE A 7 5.30 -14.76 4.07
C PHE A 7 4.83 -15.06 5.50
N ILE A 8 5.74 -15.20 6.47
CA ILE A 8 5.36 -15.36 7.88
C ILE A 8 4.58 -14.12 8.36
N LEU A 9 5.05 -12.90 8.05
CA LEU A 9 4.33 -11.68 8.42
C LEU A 9 2.94 -11.61 7.78
N LEU A 10 2.82 -12.02 6.51
CA LEU A 10 1.53 -12.09 5.84
C LEU A 10 0.60 -13.12 6.50
N ILE A 11 1.08 -14.33 6.77
CA ILE A 11 0.30 -15.41 7.40
C ILE A 11 -0.24 -14.96 8.77
N LEU A 12 0.55 -14.23 9.55
CA LEU A 12 0.16 -13.75 10.87
C LEU A 12 -1.08 -12.83 10.85
N VAL A 13 -1.29 -12.09 9.75
CA VAL A 13 -2.42 -11.17 9.65
C VAL A 13 -3.64 -11.76 8.91
N ILE A 14 -3.49 -12.90 8.23
CA ILE A 14 -4.59 -13.56 7.49
C ILE A 14 -5.85 -13.74 8.34
N PRO A 15 -5.79 -14.25 9.60
CA PRO A 15 -6.99 -14.42 10.41
C PRO A 15 -7.74 -13.11 10.63
N VAL A 16 -7.01 -12.01 10.85
CA VAL A 16 -7.61 -10.69 11.04
C VAL A 16 -8.26 -10.21 9.73
N LEU A 17 -7.58 -10.40 8.58
CA LEU A 17 -8.11 -10.00 7.26
C LEU A 17 -9.39 -10.74 6.87
N ILE A 18 -9.55 -11.99 7.34
CA ILE A 18 -10.74 -12.82 7.03
C ILE A 18 -11.88 -12.54 8.00
N LEU A 19 -11.56 -12.32 9.28
CA LEU A 19 -12.57 -12.24 10.35
C LEU A 19 -13.07 -10.83 10.63
N ARG A 20 -12.41 -9.82 10.09
CA ARG A 20 -12.74 -8.42 10.31
C ARG A 20 -13.83 -7.94 9.35
N ASP A 21 -14.73 -7.08 9.81
CA ASP A 21 -15.71 -6.37 9.00
C ASP A 21 -15.20 -5.00 8.54
N PHE A 22 -15.89 -4.40 7.55
CA PHE A 22 -15.62 -3.06 7.06
C PHE A 22 -15.92 -1.99 8.12
N THR A 23 -14.99 -1.03 8.26
CA THR A 23 -15.23 0.12 9.13
C THR A 23 -16.19 1.11 8.47
N PRO A 24 -17.25 1.57 9.17
CA PRO A 24 -18.29 2.41 8.57
C PRO A 24 -17.77 3.72 7.98
N ASN A 25 -16.94 4.44 8.74
CA ASN A 25 -16.59 5.82 8.41
C ASN A 25 -15.55 5.98 7.27
N ASN A 26 -14.69 4.99 7.06
CA ASN A 26 -13.64 5.09 6.04
C ASN A 26 -13.86 4.09 4.91
N GLU A 27 -13.91 2.79 5.22
CA GLU A 27 -13.92 1.74 4.22
C GLU A 27 -15.24 1.72 3.44
N LEU A 28 -16.39 1.70 4.12
CA LEU A 28 -17.69 1.74 3.45
C LEU A 28 -17.88 3.05 2.64
N LYS A 29 -17.33 4.17 3.11
CA LYS A 29 -17.33 5.42 2.34
C LYS A 29 -16.59 5.25 1.01
N TYR A 30 -15.39 4.66 1.02
CA TYR A 30 -14.63 4.45 -0.22
C TYR A 30 -15.32 3.48 -1.18
N LEU A 31 -15.94 2.42 -0.66
CA LEU A 31 -16.70 1.49 -1.47
C LEU A 31 -17.94 2.17 -2.08
N SER A 32 -18.65 3.01 -1.33
CA SER A 32 -19.78 3.82 -1.82
C SER A 32 -19.36 4.77 -2.95
N ILE A 33 -18.20 5.43 -2.84
CA ILE A 33 -17.65 6.28 -3.90
C ILE A 33 -17.35 5.47 -5.18
N VAL A 34 -16.79 4.28 -5.01
CA VAL A 34 -16.52 3.38 -6.15
C VAL A 34 -17.80 2.91 -6.82
N ASP A 35 -18.84 2.59 -6.03
CA ASP A 35 -20.15 2.17 -6.58
C ASP A 35 -20.82 3.29 -7.37
N GLU A 36 -20.78 4.50 -6.85
CA GLU A 36 -21.28 5.69 -7.53
C GLU A 36 -20.51 5.95 -8.84
N ALA A 37 -19.16 5.88 -8.80
CA ALA A 37 -18.32 6.05 -9.96
C ALA A 37 -18.55 4.99 -11.06
N LEU A 38 -18.75 3.71 -10.67
CA LEU A 38 -19.05 2.63 -11.61
C LEU A 38 -20.45 2.75 -12.22
N ARG A 39 -21.43 3.20 -11.43
CA ARG A 39 -22.82 3.41 -11.89
C ARG A 39 -22.91 4.55 -12.89
N ASP A 40 -22.22 5.67 -12.59
CA ASP A 40 -22.38 6.93 -13.32
C ASP A 40 -21.27 7.15 -14.39
N GLY A 41 -20.28 6.22 -14.49
CA GLY A 41 -19.21 6.25 -15.49
C GLY A 41 -18.11 7.30 -15.20
N HIS A 42 -17.95 7.71 -13.94
CA HIS A 42 -16.97 8.73 -13.53
C HIS A 42 -15.66 8.08 -13.03
N PHE A 43 -14.67 7.92 -13.90
CA PHE A 43 -13.42 7.23 -13.56
C PHE A 43 -12.28 8.15 -13.09
N PHE A 44 -12.38 9.44 -13.30
CA PHE A 44 -11.34 10.42 -12.93
C PHE A 44 -11.83 11.45 -11.91
N THR A 45 -13.13 11.70 -11.87
CA THR A 45 -13.77 12.63 -10.96
C THR A 45 -14.74 11.85 -10.09
N PHE A 46 -14.46 11.75 -8.80
CA PHE A 46 -15.26 10.95 -7.90
C PHE A 46 -16.31 11.79 -7.18
N PHE A 47 -17.44 11.16 -6.88
CA PHE A 47 -18.52 11.76 -6.13
C PHE A 47 -18.87 10.88 -4.94
N HIS A 48 -19.38 11.50 -3.89
CA HIS A 48 -19.91 10.84 -2.71
C HIS A 48 -21.25 11.44 -2.37
N GLN A 49 -22.33 10.67 -2.51
CA GLN A 49 -23.71 11.12 -2.32
C GLN A 49 -24.05 12.33 -3.21
N GLY A 50 -23.58 12.33 -4.44
CA GLY A 50 -23.82 13.41 -5.41
C GLY A 50 -22.91 14.65 -5.26
N GLU A 51 -22.08 14.73 -4.21
CA GLU A 51 -21.12 15.82 -4.02
C GLU A 51 -19.72 15.43 -4.53
N LEU A 52 -19.01 16.42 -5.09
CA LEU A 52 -17.65 16.22 -5.59
C LEU A 52 -16.70 15.80 -4.45
N TYR A 53 -16.06 14.66 -4.63
CA TYR A 53 -15.08 14.12 -3.68
C TYR A 53 -13.66 14.30 -4.20
N ALA A 54 -12.95 15.32 -3.71
CA ALA A 54 -11.59 15.67 -4.15
C ALA A 54 -10.50 15.37 -3.10
N ASP A 55 -10.84 14.69 -2.00
CA ASP A 55 -9.90 14.48 -0.88
C ASP A 55 -8.80 13.47 -1.19
N LYS A 56 -9.02 12.57 -2.15
CA LYS A 56 -8.13 11.46 -2.42
C LYS A 56 -7.84 11.32 -3.91
N PRO A 57 -6.59 10.95 -4.27
CA PRO A 57 -6.22 10.72 -5.66
C PRO A 57 -6.86 9.44 -6.24
N PRO A 58 -7.01 9.37 -7.57
CA PRO A 58 -7.80 8.33 -8.24
C PRO A 58 -7.20 6.93 -8.19
N LEU A 59 -5.89 6.77 -8.07
CA LEU A 59 -5.20 5.47 -8.13
C LEU A 59 -5.83 4.43 -7.20
N TYR A 60 -6.11 4.83 -5.95
CA TYR A 60 -6.65 3.91 -4.96
C TYR A 60 -8.06 3.46 -5.31
N PHE A 61 -8.91 4.36 -5.80
CA PHE A 61 -10.26 4.01 -6.26
C PHE A 61 -10.23 3.08 -7.46
N TRP A 62 -9.28 3.25 -8.38
CA TRP A 62 -9.10 2.33 -9.50
C TRP A 62 -8.71 0.92 -9.04
N LEU A 63 -7.89 0.78 -8.00
CA LEU A 63 -7.58 -0.53 -7.40
C LEU A 63 -8.83 -1.16 -6.77
N LEU A 64 -9.68 -0.38 -6.11
CA LEU A 64 -10.95 -0.87 -5.58
C LEU A 64 -11.92 -1.29 -6.69
N MET A 65 -12.02 -0.51 -7.78
CA MET A 65 -12.81 -0.88 -8.96
C MET A 65 -12.29 -2.18 -9.59
N LEU A 66 -10.98 -2.31 -9.74
CA LEU A 66 -10.34 -3.52 -10.26
C LEU A 66 -10.66 -4.73 -9.37
N SER A 67 -10.62 -4.56 -8.05
CA SER A 67 -11.00 -5.60 -7.10
C SER A 67 -12.44 -6.06 -7.35
N LYS A 68 -13.39 -5.12 -7.42
CA LYS A 68 -14.79 -5.43 -7.70
C LYS A 68 -14.98 -6.13 -9.05
N TRP A 69 -14.23 -5.71 -10.07
CA TRP A 69 -14.28 -6.34 -11.39
C TRP A 69 -13.77 -7.79 -11.38
N ILE A 70 -12.71 -8.09 -10.58
CA ILE A 70 -12.11 -9.44 -10.51
C ILE A 70 -13.00 -10.40 -9.70
N TRP A 71 -13.51 -9.96 -8.54
CA TRP A 71 -14.27 -10.83 -7.62
C TRP A 71 -15.80 -10.72 -7.76
N GLY A 72 -16.29 -9.76 -8.54
CA GLY A 72 -17.75 -9.52 -8.70
C GLY A 72 -18.40 -8.81 -7.51
N GLU A 73 -17.77 -8.88 -6.34
CA GLU A 73 -18.22 -8.27 -5.08
C GLU A 73 -17.04 -7.68 -4.29
N TYR A 74 -17.33 -6.95 -3.22
CA TYR A 74 -16.29 -6.45 -2.31
C TYR A 74 -15.88 -7.54 -1.32
N ASN A 75 -14.78 -8.20 -1.62
CA ASN A 75 -14.17 -9.16 -0.72
C ASN A 75 -13.15 -8.47 0.20
N MET A 76 -13.38 -8.51 1.53
CA MET A 76 -12.51 -7.89 2.51
C MET A 76 -11.06 -8.36 2.40
N PHE A 77 -10.84 -9.65 2.23
CA PHE A 77 -9.50 -10.20 2.08
C PHE A 77 -8.79 -9.64 0.84
N GLY A 78 -9.45 -9.68 -0.32
CA GLY A 78 -8.89 -9.16 -1.57
C GLY A 78 -8.57 -7.67 -1.51
N LEU A 79 -9.47 -6.88 -0.92
CA LEU A 79 -9.29 -5.44 -0.73
C LEU A 79 -8.14 -5.13 0.23
N SER A 80 -8.02 -5.85 1.33
CA SER A 80 -6.95 -5.65 2.32
C SER A 80 -5.55 -5.92 1.75
N LEU A 81 -5.44 -6.73 0.68
CA LEU A 81 -4.15 -6.94 0.01
C LEU A 81 -3.57 -5.65 -0.57
N PHE A 82 -4.41 -4.68 -0.98
CA PHE A 82 -3.94 -3.38 -1.46
C PHE A 82 -3.33 -2.48 -0.36
N SER A 83 -3.50 -2.82 0.90
CA SER A 83 -2.83 -2.15 2.03
C SER A 83 -1.67 -2.98 2.58
N ILE A 84 -1.87 -4.29 2.78
CA ILE A 84 -0.85 -5.14 3.42
C ILE A 84 0.34 -5.43 2.49
N ILE A 85 0.12 -5.60 1.17
CA ILE A 85 1.23 -5.80 0.23
C ILE A 85 2.16 -4.59 0.19
N PRO A 86 1.68 -3.33 0.02
CA PRO A 86 2.52 -2.14 0.15
C PRO A 86 3.24 -2.03 1.50
N ALA A 87 2.59 -2.42 2.61
CA ALA A 87 3.24 -2.46 3.92
C ALA A 87 4.44 -3.42 3.94
N LEU A 88 4.27 -4.64 3.44
CA LEU A 88 5.36 -5.63 3.34
C LEU A 88 6.48 -5.19 2.39
N ILE A 89 6.13 -4.56 1.26
CA ILE A 89 7.11 -3.98 0.33
C ILE A 89 7.88 -2.86 1.03
N SER A 90 7.22 -2.01 1.82
CA SER A 90 7.88 -0.95 2.60
C SER A 90 8.92 -1.53 3.58
N ILE A 91 8.57 -2.59 4.31
CA ILE A 91 9.53 -3.30 5.17
C ILE A 91 10.69 -3.88 4.33
N TYR A 92 10.40 -4.45 3.17
CA TYR A 92 11.43 -4.99 2.27
C TYR A 92 12.41 -3.89 1.82
N ILE A 93 11.91 -2.73 1.40
CA ILE A 93 12.72 -1.60 0.96
C ILE A 93 13.60 -1.09 2.11
N MET A 94 13.04 -0.92 3.32
CA MET A 94 13.80 -0.52 4.50
C MET A 94 14.92 -1.51 4.84
N ASN A 95 14.62 -2.82 4.81
CA ASN A 95 15.64 -3.84 5.01
C ASN A 95 16.75 -3.81 3.96
N LYS A 96 16.37 -3.54 2.70
CA LYS A 96 17.34 -3.43 1.60
C LYS A 96 18.22 -2.21 1.74
N TRP A 97 17.65 -1.11 2.23
CA TRP A 97 18.37 0.15 2.43
C TRP A 97 19.49 0.02 3.47
N VAL A 98 19.21 -0.65 4.59
CA VAL A 98 20.18 -0.81 5.68
C VAL A 98 20.99 -2.11 5.60
N GLU A 99 20.95 -2.82 4.45
CA GLU A 99 21.54 -4.16 4.32
C GLU A 99 23.05 -4.18 4.54
N GLU A 100 23.77 -3.15 4.12
CA GLU A 100 25.21 -3.06 4.23
C GLU A 100 25.68 -2.70 5.64
N GLU A 101 24.84 -2.05 6.44
CA GLU A 101 25.18 -1.51 7.75
C GLU A 101 24.74 -2.39 8.91
N THR A 102 23.89 -3.43 8.63
CA THR A 102 23.24 -4.21 9.68
C THR A 102 23.27 -5.70 9.43
N THR A 103 23.24 -6.48 10.52
CA THR A 103 23.13 -7.95 10.46
C THR A 103 21.71 -8.39 10.09
N THR A 104 21.58 -9.59 9.53
CA THR A 104 20.26 -10.17 9.19
C THR A 104 19.34 -10.32 10.41
N SER A 105 19.90 -10.62 11.59
CA SER A 105 19.13 -10.71 12.84
C SER A 105 18.58 -9.36 13.26
N LEU A 106 19.41 -8.32 13.22
CA LEU A 106 19.01 -6.96 13.59
C LEU A 106 17.91 -6.43 12.65
N ARG A 107 18.05 -6.66 11.33
CA ARG A 107 17.01 -6.31 10.35
C ARG A 107 15.68 -7.01 10.62
N TRP A 108 15.73 -8.30 10.98
CA TRP A 108 14.52 -9.05 11.30
C TRP A 108 13.83 -8.51 12.55
N ASN A 109 14.58 -8.24 13.60
CA ASN A 109 14.03 -7.64 14.82
C ASN A 109 13.42 -6.26 14.55
N GLY A 110 14.11 -5.41 13.78
CA GLY A 110 13.58 -4.11 13.36
C GLY A 110 12.31 -4.23 12.52
N SER A 111 12.25 -5.22 11.61
CA SER A 111 11.03 -5.51 10.82
C SER A 111 9.86 -5.94 11.71
N LEU A 112 10.12 -6.79 12.72
CA LEU A 112 9.09 -7.20 13.67
C LEU A 112 8.60 -6.03 14.52
N MET A 113 9.50 -5.21 15.03
CA MET A 113 9.13 -4.02 15.81
C MET A 113 8.27 -3.05 14.99
N LEU A 114 8.65 -2.79 13.74
CA LEU A 114 7.86 -1.95 12.85
C LEU A 114 6.50 -2.59 12.56
N PHE A 115 6.48 -3.86 12.16
CA PHE A 115 5.28 -4.57 11.78
C PHE A 115 4.27 -4.70 12.95
N THR A 116 4.76 -4.89 14.18
CA THR A 116 3.92 -5.01 15.38
C THR A 116 3.54 -3.65 15.99
N SER A 117 4.08 -2.54 15.47
CA SER A 117 3.64 -1.24 15.94
C SER A 117 2.17 -1.00 15.61
N ALA A 118 1.39 -0.52 16.55
CA ALA A 118 -0.06 -0.36 16.42
C ALA A 118 -0.47 0.48 15.20
N PHE A 119 0.28 1.55 14.94
CA PHE A 119 0.00 2.42 13.80
C PHE A 119 0.28 1.72 12.45
N PHE A 120 1.41 1.05 12.32
CA PHE A 120 1.81 0.41 11.07
C PHE A 120 0.89 -0.77 10.72
N ILE A 121 0.65 -1.67 11.68
CA ILE A 121 -0.24 -2.82 11.46
C ILE A 121 -1.68 -2.35 11.25
N GLY A 122 -2.15 -1.37 12.01
CA GLY A 122 -3.48 -0.79 11.84
C GLY A 122 -3.67 -0.20 10.44
N SER A 123 -2.70 0.58 9.94
CA SER A 123 -2.75 1.15 8.59
C SER A 123 -2.62 0.10 7.49
N GLY A 124 -1.91 -1.00 7.74
CA GLY A 124 -1.78 -2.12 6.80
C GLY A 124 -3.01 -3.04 6.74
N LEU A 125 -3.80 -3.10 7.82
CA LEU A 125 -5.01 -3.94 7.88
C LEU A 125 -6.25 -3.20 7.38
N VAL A 126 -6.36 -1.90 7.67
CA VAL A 126 -7.51 -1.08 7.23
C VAL A 126 -7.37 -0.73 5.76
N LEU A 127 -8.50 -0.66 5.06
CA LEU A 127 -8.57 -0.26 3.67
C LEU A 127 -8.26 1.24 3.54
N ARG A 128 -6.97 1.57 3.38
CA ARG A 128 -6.46 2.94 3.31
C ARG A 128 -5.35 3.06 2.28
N MET A 129 -5.32 4.20 1.59
CA MET A 129 -4.27 4.50 0.61
C MET A 129 -2.91 4.83 1.24
N ASP A 130 -2.86 5.11 2.54
CA ASP A 130 -1.67 5.60 3.22
C ASP A 130 -0.47 4.66 3.06
N MET A 131 -0.68 3.33 3.12
CA MET A 131 0.39 2.36 2.92
C MET A 131 0.89 2.30 1.48
N LEU A 132 0.00 2.47 0.50
CA LEU A 132 0.37 2.54 -0.92
C LEU A 132 1.22 3.78 -1.20
N MET A 133 0.80 4.93 -0.71
CA MET A 133 1.54 6.19 -0.79
C MET A 133 2.90 6.08 -0.09
N CYS A 134 2.95 5.56 1.13
CA CYS A 134 4.18 5.35 1.89
C CYS A 134 5.18 4.46 1.13
N MET A 135 4.71 3.39 0.50
CA MET A 135 5.54 2.52 -0.33
C MET A 135 6.19 3.28 -1.48
N PHE A 136 5.42 4.09 -2.22
CA PHE A 136 5.97 4.86 -3.35
C PHE A 136 6.94 5.95 -2.89
N ILE A 137 6.68 6.62 -1.76
CA ILE A 137 7.63 7.57 -1.15
C ILE A 137 8.94 6.86 -0.79
N LEU A 138 8.88 5.70 -0.14
CA LEU A 138 10.07 4.92 0.21
C LEU A 138 10.85 4.44 -1.02
N LEU A 139 10.15 3.99 -2.07
CA LEU A 139 10.77 3.63 -3.35
C LEU A 139 11.48 4.82 -4.00
N ALA A 140 10.87 6.00 -3.99
CA ALA A 140 11.48 7.21 -4.51
C ALA A 140 12.73 7.59 -3.72
N LEU A 141 12.66 7.63 -2.39
CA LEU A 141 13.77 7.96 -1.50
C LEU A 141 14.91 6.95 -1.63
N TYR A 142 14.64 5.65 -1.65
CA TYR A 142 15.64 4.62 -1.81
C TYR A 142 16.32 4.67 -3.18
N THR A 143 15.55 4.92 -4.25
CA THR A 143 16.07 5.08 -5.60
C THR A 143 16.95 6.32 -5.70
N PHE A 144 16.53 7.44 -5.09
CA PHE A 144 17.34 8.66 -5.00
C PHE A 144 18.65 8.41 -4.25
N TYR A 145 18.58 7.77 -3.08
CA TYR A 145 19.76 7.41 -2.28
C TYR A 145 20.77 6.57 -3.08
N LYS A 146 20.31 5.53 -3.77
CA LYS A 146 21.17 4.70 -4.63
C LYS A 146 21.89 5.53 -5.70
N ARG A 147 21.18 6.42 -6.36
CA ARG A 147 21.78 7.29 -7.38
C ARG A 147 22.80 8.24 -6.79
N TYR A 148 22.49 8.88 -5.67
CA TYR A 148 23.39 9.79 -4.98
C TYR A 148 24.66 9.08 -4.49
N SER A 149 24.54 7.84 -4.01
CA SER A 149 25.68 7.03 -3.51
C SER A 149 26.49 6.36 -4.64
N GLY A 150 26.22 6.66 -5.92
CA GLY A 150 26.91 6.04 -7.04
C GLY A 150 26.55 4.58 -7.31
N LYS A 151 25.58 4.01 -6.59
CA LYS A 151 25.09 2.62 -6.73
C LYS A 151 23.84 2.51 -7.63
N GLY A 152 23.48 3.61 -8.31
CA GLY A 152 22.30 3.71 -9.14
C GLY A 152 22.39 2.90 -10.43
N HIS A 153 21.27 2.33 -10.87
CA HIS A 153 21.13 1.68 -12.16
C HIS A 153 20.60 2.68 -13.22
N PRO A 154 20.93 2.56 -14.52
CA PRO A 154 20.40 3.43 -15.57
C PRO A 154 18.86 3.57 -15.57
N ARG A 155 18.14 2.50 -15.22
CA ARG A 155 16.67 2.49 -15.09
C ARG A 155 16.14 3.42 -14.00
N ASP A 156 16.95 3.70 -12.98
CA ASP A 156 16.54 4.56 -11.85
C ASP A 156 16.24 6.00 -12.29
N ARG A 157 16.74 6.42 -13.46
CA ARG A 157 16.43 7.72 -14.09
C ARG A 157 14.94 7.85 -14.42
N PHE A 158 14.30 6.76 -14.81
CA PHE A 158 12.86 6.73 -15.14
C PHE A 158 12.01 6.30 -13.95
N LEU A 159 12.54 5.42 -13.10
CA LEU A 159 11.83 4.93 -11.93
C LEU A 159 11.62 6.01 -10.86
N LEU A 160 12.58 6.89 -10.65
CA LEU A 160 12.47 7.94 -9.64
C LEU A 160 11.28 8.88 -9.92
N PRO A 161 11.15 9.53 -11.08
CA PRO A 161 9.99 10.38 -11.36
C PRO A 161 8.68 9.58 -11.40
N PHE A 162 8.70 8.33 -11.84
CA PHE A 162 7.53 7.45 -11.79
C PHE A 162 7.05 7.22 -10.34
N TYR A 163 7.95 6.90 -9.41
CA TYR A 163 7.58 6.69 -8.00
C TYR A 163 7.08 7.97 -7.34
N ILE A 164 7.70 9.12 -7.65
CA ILE A 164 7.22 10.43 -7.17
C ILE A 164 5.80 10.69 -7.69
N PHE A 165 5.57 10.48 -8.98
CA PHE A 165 4.24 10.63 -9.56
C PHE A 165 3.21 9.73 -8.89
N MET A 166 3.52 8.44 -8.73
CA MET A 166 2.62 7.47 -8.09
C MET A 166 2.37 7.75 -6.60
N ALA A 167 3.29 8.44 -5.91
CA ALA A 167 3.10 8.85 -4.52
C ALA A 167 2.11 10.02 -4.37
N ILE A 168 1.96 10.84 -5.42
CA ILE A 168 1.05 12.00 -5.44
C ILE A 168 -0.32 11.60 -6.03
N PHE A 169 -0.29 10.69 -7.01
CA PHE A 169 -1.44 10.22 -7.77
C PHE A 169 -2.20 9.10 -7.07
#